data_6e4b95a403a7216fa9e38ed4b6fc5db3
#
_entry.id   6e4b95a403a7216fa9e38ed4b6fc5db3
#
_cell.length_a   1.000
_cell.length_b   1.000
_cell.length_c   1.000
_cell.angle_alpha   90.00
_cell.angle_beta   90.00
_cell.angle_gamma   90.00
#
_symmetry.space_group_name_H-M   'P 1'
#
loop_
_entity.id
_entity.type
_entity.pdbx_description
1 polymer ?
#
loop_
_entity_poly.entity_id
_entity_poly.type
_entity_poly.pdbx_seq_one_letter_code
_entity_poly.pdbx_strand_id
1 'polypeptide(L)'
;KEKGSIATIITKSVPLKQVPSYGVVVTDDTGRVKSFQEKPAVEEALSTDINTGIYIFEPEIFDHIPSGVAFDIGGDLLPKLVAENAPFYGIRMDFEWVDIGKVPDYWRAIQDVLTGVVNLVDIPGQEIRPGVYAGMNVRANWDAINIEGPVYIGGMTHIEDGATIIGPSAIANNCHLCSGTIVDKS
;
A
#
# COMPACT_ATOMS: atom_id res chain seq x y z
N LYS A 1 -4.05 13.20 -22.22
CA LYS A 1 -4.79 13.95 -23.27
C LYS A 1 -3.95 14.25 -24.51
N GLU A 2 -2.67 14.60 -24.36
CA GLU A 2 -1.80 14.95 -25.51
C GLU A 2 -1.58 13.78 -26.49
N LYS A 3 -1.66 12.52 -26.04
CA LYS A 3 -1.44 11.31 -26.84
C LYS A 3 -2.74 10.60 -27.26
N GLY A 4 -3.92 11.16 -26.98
CA GLY A 4 -5.21 10.49 -27.23
C GLY A 4 -5.35 9.19 -26.46
N SER A 5 -4.76 9.10 -25.26
CA SER A 5 -4.81 7.91 -24.40
C SER A 5 -6.22 7.69 -23.87
N ILE A 6 -6.75 6.49 -24.00
CA ILE A 6 -7.99 6.06 -23.31
C ILE A 6 -7.70 5.39 -21.97
N ALA A 7 -6.50 4.86 -21.78
CA ALA A 7 -6.05 4.24 -20.55
C ALA A 7 -4.59 4.59 -20.26
N THR A 8 -4.31 4.95 -19.02
CA THR A 8 -2.95 5.15 -18.52
C THR A 8 -2.77 4.35 -17.22
N ILE A 9 -1.71 3.59 -17.14
CA ILE A 9 -1.31 2.82 -15.95
C ILE A 9 -0.04 3.40 -15.34
N ILE A 10 -0.03 3.54 -14.04
CA ILE A 10 1.20 3.87 -13.31
C ILE A 10 1.94 2.58 -13.01
N THR A 11 3.21 2.55 -13.36
CA THR A 11 4.09 1.41 -13.11
C THR A 11 5.22 1.79 -12.15
N LYS A 12 5.71 0.80 -11.42
CA LYS A 12 6.89 0.90 -10.55
C LYS A 12 7.82 -0.27 -10.83
N SER A 13 9.12 -0.01 -10.85
CA SER A 13 10.10 -1.09 -10.97
C SER A 13 10.31 -1.76 -9.62
N VAL A 14 10.29 -3.09 -9.61
CA VAL A 14 10.57 -3.91 -8.42
C VAL A 14 11.70 -4.89 -8.69
N PRO A 15 12.38 -5.41 -7.64
CA PRO A 15 13.32 -6.50 -7.79
C PRO A 15 12.68 -7.71 -8.51
N LEU A 16 13.41 -8.32 -9.42
CA LEU A 16 12.92 -9.42 -10.27
C LEU A 16 12.23 -10.56 -9.49
N LYS A 17 12.73 -10.88 -8.30
CA LYS A 17 12.15 -11.89 -7.40
C LYS A 17 10.73 -11.60 -6.90
N GLN A 18 10.29 -10.33 -6.97
CA GLN A 18 8.96 -9.90 -6.54
C GLN A 18 7.95 -9.89 -7.69
N VAL A 19 8.43 -9.90 -8.92
CA VAL A 19 7.61 -9.84 -10.14
C VAL A 19 6.46 -10.87 -10.17
N PRO A 20 6.63 -12.13 -9.74
CA PRO A 20 5.52 -13.12 -9.77
C PRO A 20 4.31 -12.77 -8.91
N SER A 21 4.40 -11.75 -8.06
CA SER A 21 3.27 -11.31 -7.25
C SER A 21 2.36 -10.30 -7.97
N TYR A 22 2.79 -9.76 -9.13
CA TYR A 22 2.16 -8.60 -9.78
C TYR A 22 1.96 -8.81 -11.28
N GLY A 23 1.08 -8.01 -11.85
CA GLY A 23 1.01 -7.84 -13.31
C GLY A 23 2.24 -7.08 -13.81
N VAL A 24 2.83 -7.53 -14.91
CA VAL A 24 4.02 -6.94 -15.55
C VAL A 24 3.61 -6.14 -16.77
N VAL A 25 4.16 -4.95 -16.91
CA VAL A 25 3.89 -4.03 -18.02
C VAL A 25 5.16 -3.83 -18.84
N VAL A 26 5.03 -3.96 -20.16
CA VAL A 26 6.09 -3.66 -21.12
C VAL A 26 5.66 -2.49 -21.99
N THR A 27 6.44 -1.43 -22.01
CA THR A 27 6.20 -0.25 -22.83
C THR A 27 7.26 -0.09 -23.91
N ASP A 28 6.89 0.56 -25.02
CA ASP A 28 7.88 1.06 -25.98
C ASP A 28 8.46 2.43 -25.55
N ASP A 29 9.37 2.96 -26.36
CA ASP A 29 10.05 4.25 -26.12
C ASP A 29 9.09 5.44 -26.07
N THR A 30 7.88 5.30 -26.58
CA THR A 30 6.83 6.33 -26.50
C THR A 30 5.99 6.21 -25.23
N GLY A 31 6.20 5.17 -24.44
CA GLY A 31 5.42 4.82 -23.26
C GLY A 31 4.14 4.04 -23.58
N ARG A 32 3.93 3.62 -24.85
CA ARG A 32 2.76 2.80 -25.21
C ARG A 32 2.95 1.38 -24.69
N VAL A 33 1.93 0.82 -24.05
CA VAL A 33 1.96 -0.56 -23.56
C VAL A 33 1.91 -1.52 -24.72
N LYS A 34 2.86 -2.43 -24.79
CA LYS A 34 3.03 -3.46 -25.83
C LYS A 34 2.69 -4.85 -25.34
N SER A 35 2.87 -5.09 -24.04
CA SER A 35 2.55 -6.37 -23.43
C SER A 35 2.13 -6.17 -21.99
N PHE A 36 1.20 -7.03 -21.56
CA PHE A 36 0.80 -7.17 -20.17
C PHE A 36 0.84 -8.65 -19.81
N GLN A 37 1.50 -9.00 -18.71
CA GLN A 37 1.59 -10.37 -18.21
C GLN A 37 1.05 -10.40 -16.78
N GLU A 38 0.03 -11.21 -16.52
CA GLU A 38 -0.51 -11.37 -15.16
C GLU A 38 0.31 -12.41 -14.41
N LYS A 39 1.04 -11.97 -13.37
CA LYS A 39 1.82 -12.81 -12.45
C LYS A 39 2.71 -13.84 -13.13
N PRO A 40 3.60 -13.44 -14.06
CA PRO A 40 4.45 -14.38 -14.77
C PRO A 40 5.46 -15.04 -13.84
N ALA A 41 5.97 -16.21 -14.21
CA ALA A 41 7.15 -16.77 -13.56
C ALA A 41 8.37 -15.84 -13.75
N VAL A 42 9.35 -15.92 -12.84
CA VAL A 42 10.54 -15.05 -12.89
C VAL A 42 11.25 -15.14 -14.24
N GLU A 43 11.33 -16.36 -14.78
CA GLU A 43 12.03 -16.67 -16.04
C GLU A 43 11.27 -16.20 -17.28
N GLU A 44 9.96 -15.96 -17.14
CA GLU A 44 9.06 -15.53 -18.22
C GLU A 44 8.79 -14.03 -18.21
N ALA A 45 9.22 -13.35 -17.15
CA ALA A 45 8.95 -11.92 -16.97
C ALA A 45 9.70 -11.08 -18.02
N LEU A 46 8.94 -10.33 -18.82
CA LEU A 46 9.48 -9.48 -19.87
C LEU A 46 9.95 -8.11 -19.38
N SER A 47 9.60 -7.74 -18.14
CA SER A 47 9.97 -6.46 -17.52
C SER A 47 9.96 -6.60 -16.00
N THR A 48 10.56 -5.63 -15.31
CA THR A 48 10.42 -5.44 -13.87
C THR A 48 9.45 -4.33 -13.50
N ASP A 49 8.85 -3.69 -14.49
CA ASP A 49 7.84 -2.65 -14.28
C ASP A 49 6.49 -3.30 -14.04
N ILE A 50 6.02 -3.19 -12.79
CA ILE A 50 4.78 -3.82 -12.36
C ILE A 50 3.60 -2.86 -12.40
N ASN A 51 2.41 -3.43 -12.53
CA ASN A 51 1.15 -2.75 -12.35
C ASN A 51 0.95 -2.39 -10.86
N THR A 52 0.81 -1.10 -10.57
CA THR A 52 0.58 -0.62 -9.20
C THR A 52 -0.90 -0.57 -8.81
N GLY A 53 -1.82 -0.88 -9.73
CA GLY A 53 -3.26 -0.73 -9.50
C GLY A 53 -3.76 0.72 -9.57
N ILE A 54 -2.92 1.64 -10.04
CA ILE A 54 -3.28 3.05 -10.21
C ILE A 54 -3.50 3.31 -11.70
N TYR A 55 -4.71 3.72 -12.04
CA TYR A 55 -5.14 3.93 -13.42
C TYR A 55 -5.78 5.29 -13.61
N ILE A 56 -5.65 5.82 -14.82
CA ILE A 56 -6.44 6.94 -15.31
C ILE A 56 -7.12 6.45 -16.59
N PHE A 57 -8.45 6.46 -16.60
CA PHE A 57 -9.27 6.05 -17.72
C PHE A 57 -10.07 7.21 -18.28
N GLU A 58 -10.19 7.31 -19.60
CA GLU A 58 -11.21 8.12 -20.24
C GLU A 58 -12.53 7.31 -20.32
N PRO A 59 -13.70 7.98 -20.45
CA PRO A 59 -14.99 7.28 -20.45
C PRO A 59 -15.12 6.19 -21.53
N GLU A 60 -14.42 6.31 -22.63
CA GLU A 60 -14.37 5.34 -23.73
C GLU A 60 -13.90 3.95 -23.28
N ILE A 61 -13.26 3.85 -22.10
CA ILE A 61 -12.86 2.55 -21.55
C ILE A 61 -14.03 1.61 -21.33
N PHE A 62 -15.23 2.14 -21.05
CA PHE A 62 -16.42 1.34 -20.81
C PHE A 62 -16.90 0.59 -22.06
N ASP A 63 -16.53 1.04 -23.28
CA ASP A 63 -16.83 0.33 -24.54
C ASP A 63 -16.05 -1.00 -24.63
N HIS A 64 -14.97 -1.14 -23.87
CA HIS A 64 -14.15 -2.35 -23.79
C HIS A 64 -14.61 -3.32 -22.71
N ILE A 65 -15.52 -2.92 -21.82
CA ILE A 65 -15.98 -3.70 -20.68
C ILE A 65 -17.39 -4.25 -20.96
N PRO A 66 -17.58 -5.58 -21.06
CA PRO A 66 -18.89 -6.15 -21.31
C PRO A 66 -19.83 -5.93 -20.12
N SER A 67 -21.10 -5.61 -20.39
CA SER A 67 -22.11 -5.39 -19.36
C SER A 67 -22.62 -6.70 -18.79
N GLY A 68 -22.87 -6.74 -17.48
CA GLY A 68 -23.56 -7.82 -16.79
C GLY A 68 -22.74 -9.10 -16.54
N VAL A 69 -21.43 -9.07 -16.75
CA VAL A 69 -20.51 -10.18 -16.46
C VAL A 69 -19.40 -9.74 -15.52
N ALA A 70 -18.81 -10.69 -14.78
CA ALA A 70 -17.59 -10.42 -14.04
C ALA A 70 -16.45 -10.16 -15.03
N PHE A 71 -15.72 -9.07 -14.81
CA PHE A 71 -14.64 -8.64 -15.71
C PHE A 71 -13.55 -7.97 -14.87
N ASP A 72 -12.36 -8.58 -14.87
CA ASP A 72 -11.23 -8.13 -14.06
C ASP A 72 -10.36 -7.14 -14.85
N ILE A 73 -9.88 -6.09 -14.17
CA ILE A 73 -9.03 -5.08 -14.83
C ILE A 73 -7.70 -5.71 -15.27
N GLY A 74 -7.02 -6.42 -14.37
CA GLY A 74 -5.69 -6.99 -14.66
C GLY A 74 -5.77 -8.20 -15.58
N GLY A 75 -6.71 -9.12 -15.31
CA GLY A 75 -6.83 -10.38 -16.04
C GLY A 75 -7.52 -10.26 -17.41
N ASP A 76 -8.47 -9.33 -17.54
CA ASP A 76 -9.31 -9.24 -18.75
C ASP A 76 -9.09 -7.94 -19.52
N LEU A 77 -9.26 -6.76 -18.87
CA LEU A 77 -9.26 -5.47 -19.54
C LEU A 77 -7.89 -5.12 -20.13
N LEU A 78 -6.83 -5.14 -19.31
CA LEU A 78 -5.51 -4.69 -19.76
C LEU A 78 -4.95 -5.58 -20.89
N PRO A 79 -5.04 -6.93 -20.84
CA PRO A 79 -4.68 -7.78 -21.97
C PRO A 79 -5.51 -7.49 -23.23
N LYS A 80 -6.81 -7.24 -23.08
CA LYS A 80 -7.70 -6.89 -24.21
C LYS A 80 -7.28 -5.58 -24.87
N LEU A 81 -6.99 -4.52 -24.10
CA LEU A 81 -6.51 -3.25 -24.64
C LEU A 81 -5.22 -3.40 -25.44
N VAL A 82 -4.31 -4.26 -24.99
CA VAL A 82 -3.07 -4.59 -25.72
C VAL A 82 -3.39 -5.32 -27.03
N ALA A 83 -4.25 -6.34 -26.98
CA ALA A 83 -4.63 -7.15 -28.15
C ALA A 83 -5.34 -6.30 -29.21
N GLU A 84 -6.20 -5.36 -28.80
CA GLU A 84 -6.91 -4.43 -29.69
C GLU A 84 -6.03 -3.26 -30.14
N ASN A 85 -4.77 -3.21 -29.70
CA ASN A 85 -3.85 -2.11 -29.97
C ASN A 85 -4.47 -0.72 -29.61
N ALA A 86 -5.22 -0.68 -28.51
CA ALA A 86 -5.84 0.54 -28.02
C ALA A 86 -4.79 1.58 -27.58
N PRO A 87 -5.15 2.89 -27.52
CA PRO A 87 -4.25 3.93 -27.00
C PRO A 87 -4.04 3.79 -25.48
N PHE A 88 -3.27 2.79 -25.08
CA PHE A 88 -2.97 2.44 -23.69
C PHE A 88 -1.50 2.73 -23.40
N TYR A 89 -1.24 3.52 -22.35
CA TYR A 89 0.10 3.99 -22.01
C TYR A 89 0.48 3.65 -20.58
N GLY A 90 1.77 3.37 -20.35
CA GLY A 90 2.38 3.20 -19.05
C GLY A 90 3.24 4.40 -18.68
N ILE A 91 3.15 4.83 -17.43
CA ILE A 91 4.04 5.86 -16.87
C ILE A 91 4.78 5.24 -15.69
N ARG A 92 6.09 5.07 -15.87
CA ARG A 92 6.94 4.63 -14.77
C ARG A 92 7.19 5.77 -13.81
N MET A 93 6.92 5.53 -12.54
CA MET A 93 7.17 6.47 -11.47
C MET A 93 7.94 5.79 -10.32
N ASP A 94 8.77 6.57 -9.66
CA ASP A 94 9.41 6.16 -8.42
C ASP A 94 8.72 6.87 -7.25
N PHE A 95 8.03 6.09 -6.42
CA PHE A 95 7.26 6.58 -5.28
C PHE A 95 7.09 5.47 -4.25
N GLU A 96 6.81 5.86 -3.01
CA GLU A 96 6.46 4.88 -1.99
C GLU A 96 5.11 4.23 -2.32
N TRP A 97 5.13 2.91 -2.43
CA TRP A 97 3.96 2.11 -2.78
C TRP A 97 4.03 0.76 -2.09
N VAL A 98 2.94 0.37 -1.47
CA VAL A 98 2.79 -0.92 -0.81
C VAL A 98 1.46 -1.53 -1.22
N ASP A 99 1.50 -2.75 -1.73
CA ASP A 99 0.31 -3.56 -1.92
C ASP A 99 -0.02 -4.29 -0.62
N ILE A 100 -1.14 -3.90 0.02
CA ILE A 100 -1.61 -4.51 1.26
C ILE A 100 -2.51 -5.70 0.92
N GLY A 101 -1.93 -6.74 0.35
CA GLY A 101 -2.63 -7.96 -0.02
C GLY A 101 -2.69 -9.03 1.09
N LYS A 102 -1.81 -8.95 2.08
CA LYS A 102 -1.67 -9.93 3.17
C LYS A 102 -1.41 -9.25 4.50
N VAL A 103 -1.75 -9.92 5.61
CA VAL A 103 -1.51 -9.41 6.97
C VAL A 103 -0.05 -8.98 7.22
N PRO A 104 0.98 -9.73 6.78
CA PRO A 104 2.37 -9.27 6.93
C PRO A 104 2.68 -7.96 6.18
N ASP A 105 2.04 -7.71 5.04
CA ASP A 105 2.25 -6.47 4.28
C ASP A 105 1.60 -5.28 5.00
N TYR A 106 0.39 -5.48 5.55
CA TYR A 106 -0.28 -4.48 6.39
C TYR A 106 0.56 -4.12 7.61
N TRP A 107 1.05 -5.13 8.33
CA TRP A 107 1.88 -4.92 9.51
C TRP A 107 3.19 -4.20 9.18
N ARG A 108 3.85 -4.57 8.08
CA ARG A 108 5.06 -3.88 7.59
C ARG A 108 4.76 -2.41 7.24
N ALA A 109 3.65 -2.13 6.56
CA ALA A 109 3.26 -0.77 6.21
C ALA A 109 3.08 0.11 7.46
N ILE A 110 2.48 -0.42 8.53
CA ILE A 110 2.37 0.28 9.82
C ILE A 110 3.77 0.59 10.38
N GLN A 111 4.67 -0.38 10.37
CA GLN A 111 6.03 -0.18 10.87
C GLN A 111 6.80 0.86 10.05
N ASP A 112 6.69 0.81 8.72
CA ASP A 112 7.34 1.74 7.82
C ASP A 112 6.88 3.20 8.06
N VAL A 113 5.59 3.40 8.37
CA VAL A 113 5.07 4.71 8.78
C VAL A 113 5.60 5.12 10.15
N LEU A 114 5.52 4.24 11.15
CA LEU A 114 5.94 4.55 12.52
C LEU A 114 7.44 4.85 12.61
N THR A 115 8.26 4.15 11.83
CA THR A 115 9.72 4.33 11.80
C THR A 115 10.19 5.45 10.87
N GLY A 116 9.27 6.09 10.13
CA GLY A 116 9.58 7.19 9.21
C GLY A 116 10.20 6.75 7.89
N VAL A 117 10.17 5.46 7.55
CA VAL A 117 10.53 4.95 6.21
C VAL A 117 9.54 5.52 5.19
N VAL A 118 8.24 5.52 5.52
CA VAL A 118 7.19 6.24 4.80
C VAL A 118 6.89 7.52 5.58
N ASN A 119 7.28 8.66 5.04
CA ASN A 119 7.18 9.97 5.71
C ASN A 119 6.14 10.93 5.10
N LEU A 120 5.35 10.44 4.15
CA LEU A 120 4.30 11.23 3.48
C LEU A 120 2.96 11.21 4.22
N VAL A 121 2.89 10.46 5.32
CA VAL A 121 1.67 10.30 6.13
C VAL A 121 1.95 10.83 7.53
N ASP A 122 1.18 11.80 7.96
CA ASP A 122 1.22 12.25 9.35
C ASP A 122 0.64 11.17 10.27
N ILE A 123 1.37 10.82 11.33
CA ILE A 123 0.85 9.93 12.37
C ILE A 123 -0.25 10.69 13.11
N PRO A 124 -1.50 10.16 13.16
CA PRO A 124 -2.60 10.87 13.78
C PRO A 124 -2.40 10.99 15.30
N GLY A 125 -3.02 12.04 15.88
CA GLY A 125 -2.96 12.27 17.33
C GLY A 125 -1.88 13.27 17.74
N GLN A 126 -1.56 13.28 19.02
CA GLN A 126 -0.55 14.16 19.62
C GLN A 126 0.68 13.36 19.98
N GLU A 127 1.85 13.85 19.65
CA GLU A 127 3.10 13.32 20.17
C GLU A 127 3.24 13.72 21.64
N ILE A 128 3.17 12.74 22.53
CA ILE A 128 3.23 12.91 23.99
C ILE A 128 4.64 12.74 24.57
N ARG A 129 5.48 11.99 23.85
CA ARG A 129 6.92 11.79 24.07
C ARG A 129 7.57 11.53 22.72
N PRO A 130 8.90 11.69 22.56
CA PRO A 130 9.57 11.41 21.30
C PRO A 130 9.21 10.02 20.74
N GLY A 131 8.59 10.00 19.56
CA GLY A 131 8.14 8.79 18.88
C GLY A 131 6.90 8.09 19.49
N VAL A 132 6.21 8.70 20.47
CA VAL A 132 4.98 8.15 21.06
C VAL A 132 3.80 9.06 20.78
N TYR A 133 2.86 8.57 19.98
CA TYR A 133 1.68 9.32 19.52
C TYR A 133 0.41 8.76 20.17
N ALA A 134 -0.45 9.62 20.65
CA ALA A 134 -1.72 9.25 21.25
C ALA A 134 -2.89 9.98 20.60
N GLY A 135 -3.93 9.23 20.24
CA GLY A 135 -5.20 9.75 19.78
C GLY A 135 -6.00 10.44 20.87
N MET A 136 -7.17 10.98 20.52
CA MET A 136 -8.02 11.70 21.49
C MET A 136 -8.51 10.79 22.61
N ASN A 137 -8.57 11.34 23.84
CA ASN A 137 -9.13 10.68 25.01
C ASN A 137 -8.45 9.36 25.39
N VAL A 138 -7.17 9.20 25.09
CA VAL A 138 -6.37 8.11 25.67
C VAL A 138 -6.22 8.38 27.16
N ARG A 139 -6.48 7.34 27.96
CA ARG A 139 -6.36 7.37 29.44
C ARG A 139 -5.18 6.51 29.86
N ALA A 140 -4.15 7.12 30.37
CA ALA A 140 -2.96 6.46 30.88
C ALA A 140 -2.28 7.32 31.93
N ASN A 141 -1.70 6.71 32.91
CA ASN A 141 -0.70 7.33 33.79
C ASN A 141 0.67 7.12 33.11
N TRP A 142 1.11 8.10 32.33
CA TRP A 142 2.31 7.99 31.49
C TRP A 142 3.60 7.72 32.29
N ASP A 143 3.61 8.00 33.61
CA ASP A 143 4.78 7.77 34.48
C ASP A 143 4.76 6.36 35.09
N ALA A 144 3.62 5.67 35.03
CA ALA A 144 3.43 4.33 35.59
C ALA A 144 3.41 3.22 34.52
N ILE A 145 3.59 3.56 33.25
CA ILE A 145 3.71 2.60 32.15
C ILE A 145 5.12 2.64 31.56
N ASN A 146 5.60 1.47 31.10
CA ASN A 146 6.85 1.40 30.36
C ASN A 146 6.54 1.48 28.86
N ILE A 147 7.01 2.54 28.18
CA ILE A 147 6.76 2.75 26.76
C ILE A 147 8.03 3.17 26.02
N GLU A 148 8.38 2.41 24.97
CA GLU A 148 9.53 2.62 24.11
C GLU A 148 9.06 2.77 22.66
N GLY A 149 9.25 3.97 22.08
CA GLY A 149 8.81 4.29 20.72
C GLY A 149 9.61 3.60 19.60
N PRO A 150 9.15 3.68 18.36
CA PRO A 150 7.96 4.41 17.93
C PRO A 150 6.65 3.66 18.23
N VAL A 151 5.65 4.36 18.78
CA VAL A 151 4.37 3.78 19.15
C VAL A 151 3.22 4.72 18.77
N TYR A 152 2.15 4.16 18.21
CA TYR A 152 0.86 4.83 18.06
C TYR A 152 -0.18 4.18 18.96
N ILE A 153 -0.94 5.01 19.67
CA ILE A 153 -2.04 4.58 20.55
C ILE A 153 -3.32 5.26 20.05
N GLY A 154 -4.26 4.44 19.58
CA GLY A 154 -5.55 4.91 19.08
C GLY A 154 -6.43 5.54 20.16
N GLY A 155 -7.31 6.43 19.72
CA GLY A 155 -8.18 7.19 20.63
C GLY A 155 -9.10 6.31 21.48
N MET A 156 -9.55 6.86 22.62
CA MET A 156 -10.43 6.18 23.59
C MET A 156 -9.83 4.93 24.23
N THR A 157 -8.54 4.69 24.07
CA THR A 157 -7.81 3.57 24.67
C THR A 157 -7.50 3.85 26.15
N HIS A 158 -7.63 2.83 26.98
CA HIS A 158 -7.27 2.88 28.40
C HIS A 158 -6.09 1.95 28.66
N ILE A 159 -5.06 2.46 29.31
CA ILE A 159 -3.85 1.72 29.67
C ILE A 159 -3.67 1.80 31.18
N GLU A 160 -3.67 0.64 31.81
CA GLU A 160 -3.46 0.53 33.28
C GLU A 160 -1.97 0.62 33.65
N ASP A 161 -1.70 1.02 34.89
CA ASP A 161 -0.37 1.09 35.44
C ASP A 161 0.36 -0.27 35.33
N GLY A 162 1.65 -0.24 35.03
CA GLY A 162 2.48 -1.44 34.89
C GLY A 162 2.40 -2.12 33.50
N ALA A 163 1.62 -1.60 32.56
CA ALA A 163 1.67 -2.06 31.18
C ALA A 163 3.01 -1.70 30.51
N THR A 164 3.46 -2.53 29.55
CA THR A 164 4.68 -2.34 28.78
C THR A 164 4.35 -2.34 27.29
N ILE A 165 4.81 -1.33 26.55
CA ILE A 165 4.61 -1.20 25.09
C ILE A 165 5.97 -0.93 24.45
N ILE A 166 6.40 -1.83 23.55
CA ILE A 166 7.68 -1.75 22.86
C ILE A 166 7.41 -1.54 21.37
N GLY A 167 7.98 -0.49 20.80
CA GLY A 167 7.84 -0.16 19.39
C GLY A 167 8.76 -0.96 18.46
N PRO A 168 8.48 -0.90 17.16
CA PRO A 168 7.33 -0.24 16.54
C PRO A 168 6.01 -0.97 16.83
N SER A 169 5.04 -0.28 17.41
CA SER A 169 3.73 -0.85 17.76
C SER A 169 2.58 0.11 17.49
N ALA A 170 1.45 -0.41 17.01
CA ALA A 170 0.24 0.36 16.81
C ALA A 170 -0.95 -0.27 17.54
N ILE A 171 -1.51 0.45 18.49
CA ILE A 171 -2.69 0.05 19.25
C ILE A 171 -3.91 0.76 18.64
N ALA A 172 -4.94 -0.01 18.28
CA ALA A 172 -6.16 0.52 17.68
C ALA A 172 -6.97 1.37 18.68
N ASN A 173 -8.06 1.98 18.19
CA ASN A 173 -8.99 2.72 19.05
C ASN A 173 -9.75 1.80 20.01
N ASN A 174 -10.20 2.34 21.14
CA ASN A 174 -11.06 1.67 22.12
C ASN A 174 -10.47 0.38 22.71
N CYS A 175 -9.14 0.31 22.81
CA CYS A 175 -8.47 -0.81 23.46
C CYS A 175 -8.40 -0.62 24.98
N HIS A 176 -8.27 -1.73 25.71
CA HIS A 176 -7.97 -1.74 27.14
C HIS A 176 -6.76 -2.63 27.38
N LEU A 177 -5.67 -2.04 27.82
CA LEU A 177 -4.45 -2.71 28.20
C LEU A 177 -4.42 -2.81 29.72
N CYS A 178 -4.64 -4.01 30.23
CA CYS A 178 -4.62 -4.27 31.68
C CYS A 178 -3.21 -4.18 32.26
N SER A 179 -3.14 -4.06 33.57
CA SER A 179 -1.87 -4.09 34.31
C SER A 179 -1.06 -5.35 33.97
N GLY A 180 0.24 -5.17 33.74
CA GLY A 180 1.14 -6.26 33.34
C GLY A 180 1.05 -6.72 31.88
N THR A 181 0.17 -6.12 31.05
CA THR A 181 0.14 -6.39 29.62
C THR A 181 1.46 -5.98 28.95
N ILE A 182 1.97 -6.84 28.08
CA ILE A 182 3.14 -6.54 27.24
C ILE A 182 2.69 -6.55 25.76
N VAL A 183 2.90 -5.43 25.08
CA VAL A 183 2.75 -5.30 23.63
C VAL A 183 4.14 -5.09 23.05
N ASP A 184 4.62 -6.00 22.23
CA ASP A 184 5.96 -5.95 21.65
C ASP A 184 5.87 -6.03 20.13
N LYS A 185 6.27 -4.97 19.45
CA LYS A 185 6.37 -4.83 17.99
C LYS A 185 5.13 -5.39 17.26
N SER A 186 3.96 -4.88 17.61
CA SER A 186 2.66 -5.41 17.19
C SER A 186 1.72 -4.32 16.66
#